data_760ec89a1d4f3fa3aa5e90d9026521c7
#
_entry.id   760ec89a1d4f3fa3aa5e90d9026521c7
#
_cell.length_a   1.000
_cell.length_b   1.000
_cell.length_c   1.000
_cell.angle_alpha   90.00
_cell.angle_beta   90.00
_cell.angle_gamma   90.00
#
_symmetry.space_group_name_H-M   'P 1'
#
loop_
_entity.id
_entity.type
_entity.pdbx_description
1 polymer ?
#
loop_
_entity_poly.entity_id
_entity_poly.type
_entity_poly.pdbx_seq_one_letter_code
_entity_poly.pdbx_strand_id
1 'polypeptide(L)'
;MQKAVGMKVTGFYPSDYAGVVEAMRFGKVQVAWFGNASAIQAVDRSDGEVFVQKSYANGTLGYYSLLIVPSDSPLKSLEDVIHTAPGTLNFGNGDPNSTSGFLIPSYYAWAKNGIDIRKQFKNVVSASHGVNLLAVANKQVDLATNNTEDLETFQKLHPDQAAKVRAIWKSPIIPADPIVWRKDLPDAVKQKVKAFFLAYGTDRPGADVAHERDVLKGLGEWGTFHVSSDAQLLPVRQVAAFRERLTTENNANLSADEKARKLQEIDAKLKVLDAEMEKVKIAS
;
A
#
# COMPACT_ATOMS: atom_id res chain seq x y z
N MET A 1 1.84 -13.91 19.89
CA MET A 1 2.88 -14.53 19.05
C MET A 1 3.95 -15.26 19.85
N GLN A 2 4.73 -14.65 20.75
CA GLN A 2 5.84 -15.29 21.48
C GLN A 2 5.48 -16.64 22.13
N LYS A 3 4.34 -16.73 22.84
CA LYS A 3 3.85 -17.99 23.44
C LYS A 3 3.54 -19.05 22.39
N ALA A 4 2.96 -18.65 21.25
CA ALA A 4 2.53 -19.60 20.20
C ALA A 4 3.72 -20.21 19.45
N VAL A 5 4.75 -19.40 19.17
CA VAL A 5 5.95 -19.89 18.45
C VAL A 5 6.99 -20.51 19.39
N GLY A 6 6.89 -20.29 20.71
CA GLY A 6 7.86 -20.79 21.70
C GLY A 6 9.23 -20.12 21.63
N MET A 7 9.31 -18.89 21.10
CA MET A 7 10.54 -18.13 20.92
C MET A 7 10.34 -16.69 21.36
N LYS A 8 11.43 -16.00 21.75
CA LYS A 8 11.39 -14.55 21.99
C LYS A 8 11.02 -13.81 20.71
N VAL A 9 10.04 -12.92 20.79
CA VAL A 9 9.62 -12.04 19.69
C VAL A 9 9.87 -10.60 20.11
N THR A 10 10.61 -9.86 19.28
CA THR A 10 10.93 -8.45 19.51
C THR A 10 10.32 -7.62 18.41
N GLY A 11 9.60 -6.55 18.76
CA GLY A 11 9.05 -5.61 17.80
C GLY A 11 10.14 -4.72 17.19
N PHE A 12 10.00 -4.42 15.91
CA PHE A 12 10.83 -3.49 15.17
C PHE A 12 9.92 -2.46 14.48
N TYR A 13 10.13 -1.18 14.76
CA TYR A 13 9.25 -0.09 14.33
C TYR A 13 10.06 1.02 13.66
N PRO A 14 10.38 0.90 12.37
CA PRO A 14 11.09 1.95 11.62
C PRO A 14 10.17 3.13 11.31
N SER A 15 10.78 4.24 10.91
CA SER A 15 10.07 5.49 10.56
C SER A 15 9.39 5.45 9.18
N ASP A 16 9.84 4.53 8.29
CA ASP A 16 9.40 4.45 6.90
C ASP A 16 9.40 3.02 6.35
N TYR A 17 8.82 2.85 5.16
CA TYR A 17 8.72 1.55 4.49
C TYR A 17 10.07 0.98 4.07
N ALA A 18 11.02 1.85 3.65
CA ALA A 18 12.34 1.42 3.22
C ALA A 18 13.11 0.77 4.37
N GLY A 19 12.98 1.30 5.58
CA GLY A 19 13.60 0.77 6.80
C GLY A 19 13.21 -0.68 7.10
N VAL A 20 11.95 -1.08 6.87
CA VAL A 20 11.51 -2.47 7.04
C VAL A 20 12.10 -3.37 5.96
N VAL A 21 12.09 -2.93 4.69
CA VAL A 21 12.64 -3.68 3.56
C VAL A 21 14.13 -3.97 3.78
N GLU A 22 14.90 -2.93 4.14
CA GLU A 22 16.33 -3.08 4.40
C GLU A 22 16.61 -3.91 5.66
N ALA A 23 15.83 -3.75 6.73
CA ALA A 23 15.98 -4.59 7.93
C ALA A 23 15.72 -6.08 7.62
N MET A 24 14.76 -6.39 6.77
CA MET A 24 14.52 -7.75 6.29
C MET A 24 15.68 -8.24 5.42
N ARG A 25 16.18 -7.42 4.49
CA ARG A 25 17.32 -7.73 3.62
C ARG A 25 18.57 -8.14 4.41
N PHE A 26 18.86 -7.42 5.50
CA PHE A 26 20.01 -7.69 6.36
C PHE A 26 19.71 -8.68 7.51
N GLY A 27 18.59 -9.40 7.45
CA GLY A 27 18.23 -10.45 8.43
C GLY A 27 17.91 -9.93 9.83
N LYS A 28 17.68 -8.61 9.99
CA LYS A 28 17.31 -8.01 11.30
C LYS A 28 15.82 -8.18 11.61
N VAL A 29 14.99 -8.33 10.56
CA VAL A 29 13.56 -8.60 10.65
C VAL A 29 13.26 -9.88 9.89
N GLN A 30 12.57 -10.83 10.54
CA GLN A 30 12.24 -12.13 9.98
C GLN A 30 10.82 -12.23 9.46
N VAL A 31 9.90 -11.47 10.06
CA VAL A 31 8.47 -11.43 9.70
C VAL A 31 8.01 -9.99 9.81
N ALA A 32 7.33 -9.47 8.78
CA ALA A 32 6.81 -8.11 8.81
C ALA A 32 5.52 -7.97 8.02
N TRP A 33 4.69 -6.99 8.42
CA TRP A 33 3.65 -6.42 7.60
C TRP A 33 4.26 -5.45 6.59
N PHE A 34 3.74 -5.49 5.36
CA PHE A 34 4.10 -4.56 4.28
C PHE A 34 2.83 -4.11 3.55
N GLY A 35 2.84 -2.88 3.04
CA GLY A 35 1.95 -2.54 1.93
C GLY A 35 2.37 -3.31 0.68
N ASN A 36 1.45 -3.56 -0.27
CA ASN A 36 1.76 -4.39 -1.45
C ASN A 36 2.98 -3.89 -2.26
N ALA A 37 3.17 -2.57 -2.41
CA ALA A 37 4.32 -2.03 -3.14
C ALA A 37 5.66 -2.29 -2.43
N SER A 38 5.71 -2.14 -1.11
CA SER A 38 6.90 -2.46 -0.32
C SER A 38 7.10 -3.98 -0.18
N ALA A 39 6.03 -4.78 -0.16
CA ALA A 39 6.11 -6.24 -0.23
C ALA A 39 6.78 -6.73 -1.52
N ILE A 40 6.48 -6.11 -2.67
CA ILE A 40 7.17 -6.40 -3.93
C ILE A 40 8.68 -6.22 -3.77
N GLN A 41 9.11 -5.15 -3.11
CA GLN A 41 10.56 -4.93 -2.87
C GLN A 41 11.14 -5.95 -1.89
N ALA A 42 10.39 -6.32 -0.85
CA ALA A 42 10.81 -7.35 0.11
C ALA A 42 10.99 -8.71 -0.57
N VAL A 43 10.06 -9.10 -1.45
CA VAL A 43 10.15 -10.35 -2.24
C VAL A 43 11.30 -10.31 -3.23
N ASP A 44 11.49 -9.21 -3.95
CA ASP A 44 12.46 -9.11 -5.04
C ASP A 44 13.90 -8.88 -4.56
N ARG A 45 14.11 -8.28 -3.36
CA ARG A 45 15.43 -7.78 -2.92
C ARG A 45 15.83 -8.22 -1.51
N SER A 46 14.93 -8.83 -0.74
CA SER A 46 15.17 -9.10 0.69
C SER A 46 14.83 -10.55 1.08
N ASP A 47 14.84 -11.47 0.13
CA ASP A 47 14.48 -12.89 0.33
C ASP A 47 13.11 -13.07 1.01
N GLY A 48 12.20 -12.13 0.81
CA GLY A 48 10.85 -12.19 1.34
C GLY A 48 9.95 -13.15 0.58
N GLU A 49 8.95 -13.69 1.27
CA GLU A 49 7.88 -14.53 0.72
C GLU A 49 6.57 -14.19 1.42
N VAL A 50 5.52 -13.90 0.67
CA VAL A 50 4.17 -13.69 1.21
C VAL A 50 3.59 -15.03 1.67
N PHE A 51 3.02 -15.10 2.88
CA PHE A 51 2.43 -16.34 3.37
C PHE A 51 0.98 -16.19 3.87
N VAL A 52 0.59 -14.99 4.31
CA VAL A 52 -0.80 -14.64 4.65
C VAL A 52 -1.07 -13.19 4.25
N GLN A 53 -2.36 -12.86 4.08
CA GLN A 53 -2.85 -11.49 3.99
C GLN A 53 -3.85 -11.21 5.10
N LYS A 54 -3.95 -9.96 5.54
CA LYS A 54 -5.02 -9.54 6.45
C LYS A 54 -6.36 -9.47 5.72
N SER A 55 -7.46 -9.55 6.46
CA SER A 55 -8.76 -9.04 6.01
C SER A 55 -9.15 -7.81 6.85
N TYR A 56 -10.28 -7.21 6.55
CA TYR A 56 -10.89 -6.18 7.38
C TYR A 56 -12.02 -6.76 8.24
N ALA A 57 -12.42 -6.07 9.30
CA ALA A 57 -13.46 -6.51 10.23
C ALA A 57 -14.81 -6.77 9.52
N ASN A 58 -15.08 -6.12 8.40
CA ASN A 58 -16.25 -6.35 7.54
C ASN A 58 -16.09 -7.54 6.57
N GLY A 59 -14.99 -8.29 6.65
CA GLY A 59 -14.69 -9.46 5.81
C GLY A 59 -14.10 -9.12 4.43
N THR A 60 -13.93 -7.85 4.07
CA THR A 60 -13.31 -7.50 2.77
C THR A 60 -11.82 -7.82 2.74
N LEU A 61 -11.32 -8.15 1.54
CA LEU A 61 -9.91 -8.46 1.27
C LEU A 61 -9.24 -7.34 0.48
N GLY A 62 -9.66 -6.09 0.71
CA GLY A 62 -9.09 -4.96 0.01
C GLY A 62 -9.52 -3.62 0.57
N TYR A 63 -8.79 -2.58 0.18
CA TYR A 63 -8.98 -1.19 0.57
C TYR A 63 -8.76 -0.25 -0.63
N TYR A 64 -8.80 1.06 -0.43
CA TYR A 64 -8.74 2.02 -1.52
C TYR A 64 -7.77 3.16 -1.22
N SER A 65 -7.06 3.61 -2.25
CA SER A 65 -6.37 4.91 -2.23
C SER A 65 -7.38 6.04 -2.37
N LEU A 66 -7.11 7.14 -1.71
CA LEU A 66 -7.92 8.36 -1.70
C LEU A 66 -7.08 9.57 -2.07
N LEU A 67 -7.70 10.56 -2.71
CA LEU A 67 -7.28 11.95 -2.63
C LEU A 67 -8.18 12.67 -1.64
N ILE A 68 -7.57 13.32 -0.68
CA ILE A 68 -8.24 14.05 0.40
C ILE A 68 -7.95 15.55 0.30
N VAL A 69 -8.92 16.35 0.70
CA VAL A 69 -8.87 17.83 0.71
C VAL A 69 -9.47 18.37 2.02
N PRO A 70 -9.22 19.65 2.40
CA PRO A 70 -9.99 20.31 3.45
C PRO A 70 -11.49 20.22 3.16
N SER A 71 -12.32 20.04 4.20
CA SER A 71 -13.78 19.87 4.04
C SER A 71 -14.46 21.06 3.34
N ASP A 72 -13.92 22.26 3.48
CA ASP A 72 -14.38 23.50 2.85
C ASP A 72 -13.67 23.84 1.53
N SER A 73 -12.82 22.93 1.01
CA SER A 73 -12.13 23.11 -0.28
C SER A 73 -13.13 23.25 -1.44
N PRO A 74 -12.87 24.11 -2.43
CA PRO A 74 -13.67 24.17 -3.66
C PRO A 74 -13.52 22.94 -4.56
N LEU A 75 -12.42 22.17 -4.41
CA LEU A 75 -12.14 20.97 -5.20
C LEU A 75 -13.11 19.84 -4.78
N LYS A 76 -13.90 19.29 -5.71
CA LYS A 76 -14.93 18.28 -5.44
C LYS A 76 -14.60 16.93 -6.08
N SER A 77 -13.73 16.91 -7.06
CA SER A 77 -13.37 15.73 -7.85
C SER A 77 -11.91 15.75 -8.29
N LEU A 78 -11.43 14.65 -8.88
CA LEU A 78 -10.11 14.58 -9.53
C LEU A 78 -10.06 15.53 -10.74
N GLU A 79 -11.15 15.66 -11.49
CA GLU A 79 -11.27 16.57 -12.62
C GLU A 79 -11.00 18.02 -12.20
N ASP A 80 -11.54 18.47 -11.06
CA ASP A 80 -11.29 19.82 -10.56
C ASP A 80 -9.79 20.06 -10.32
N VAL A 81 -9.08 19.04 -9.77
CA VAL A 81 -7.64 19.12 -9.55
C VAL A 81 -6.89 19.19 -10.89
N ILE A 82 -7.27 18.37 -11.87
CA ILE A 82 -6.62 18.30 -13.19
C ILE A 82 -6.81 19.61 -13.95
N HIS A 83 -8.00 20.25 -13.86
CA HIS A 83 -8.32 21.48 -14.57
C HIS A 83 -7.87 22.74 -13.83
N THR A 84 -7.37 22.63 -12.60
CA THR A 84 -6.78 23.76 -11.89
C THR A 84 -5.49 24.20 -12.60
N ALA A 85 -5.27 25.51 -12.68
CA ALA A 85 -4.08 26.09 -13.31
C ALA A 85 -2.81 25.50 -12.71
N PRO A 86 -1.88 25.00 -13.53
CA PRO A 86 -0.61 24.45 -13.04
C PRO A 86 0.15 25.42 -12.12
N GLY A 87 0.83 24.89 -11.12
CA GLY A 87 1.64 25.68 -10.18
C GLY A 87 0.84 26.44 -9.12
N THR A 88 -0.44 26.13 -8.91
CA THR A 88 -1.27 26.82 -7.89
C THR A 88 -1.45 26.02 -6.60
N LEU A 89 -1.63 24.70 -6.69
CA LEU A 89 -1.93 23.82 -5.55
C LEU A 89 -0.67 23.21 -4.92
N ASN A 90 -0.69 23.09 -3.60
CA ASN A 90 0.32 22.34 -2.84
C ASN A 90 -0.19 20.91 -2.61
N PHE A 91 0.63 19.91 -2.90
CA PHE A 91 0.26 18.51 -2.88
C PHE A 91 1.07 17.70 -1.86
N GLY A 92 0.37 17.02 -0.94
CA GLY A 92 0.92 16.03 -0.04
C GLY A 92 0.92 14.65 -0.70
N ASN A 93 2.05 14.26 -1.26
CA ASN A 93 2.23 12.92 -1.82
C ASN A 93 2.55 11.91 -0.70
N GLY A 94 2.35 10.61 -0.95
CA GLY A 94 2.74 9.55 -0.02
C GLY A 94 4.22 9.20 -0.09
N ASP A 95 4.68 8.36 0.85
CA ASP A 95 5.99 7.73 0.79
C ASP A 95 6.15 6.97 -0.54
N PRO A 96 7.30 7.09 -1.24
CA PRO A 96 7.53 6.45 -2.54
C PRO A 96 7.35 4.92 -2.56
N ASN A 97 7.46 4.26 -1.40
CA ASN A 97 7.26 2.81 -1.23
C ASN A 97 5.83 2.43 -0.81
N SER A 98 4.96 3.43 -0.60
CA SER A 98 3.56 3.20 -0.26
C SER A 98 2.75 2.76 -1.48
N THR A 99 1.86 1.78 -1.30
CA THR A 99 0.90 1.34 -2.32
C THR A 99 -0.15 2.41 -2.55
N SER A 100 -0.96 2.70 -1.53
CA SER A 100 -2.10 3.63 -1.61
C SER A 100 -1.70 5.10 -1.60
N GLY A 101 -0.58 5.44 -0.92
CA GLY A 101 -0.10 6.82 -0.85
C GLY A 101 0.65 7.28 -2.09
N PHE A 102 1.26 6.34 -2.83
CA PHE A 102 2.14 6.70 -3.95
C PHE A 102 1.85 5.95 -5.24
N LEU A 103 2.01 4.61 -5.27
CA LEU A 103 1.96 3.85 -6.51
C LEU A 103 0.61 3.97 -7.22
N ILE A 104 -0.47 3.70 -6.50
CA ILE A 104 -1.84 3.69 -7.04
C ILE A 104 -2.27 5.08 -7.53
N PRO A 105 -2.17 6.18 -6.74
CA PRO A 105 -2.49 7.49 -7.25
C PRO A 105 -1.54 7.95 -8.36
N SER A 106 -0.24 7.58 -8.32
CA SER A 106 0.69 7.89 -9.40
C SER A 106 0.24 7.35 -10.76
N TYR A 107 -0.41 6.19 -10.78
CA TYR A 107 -0.95 5.62 -12.01
C TYR A 107 -2.36 6.14 -12.32
N TYR A 108 -3.32 5.88 -11.40
CA TYR A 108 -4.74 6.10 -11.69
C TYR A 108 -5.16 7.57 -11.65
N ALA A 109 -4.58 8.37 -10.76
CA ALA A 109 -4.91 9.79 -10.68
C ALA A 109 -4.04 10.64 -11.61
N TRP A 110 -2.76 10.31 -11.77
CA TRP A 110 -1.83 11.19 -12.49
C TRP A 110 -1.43 10.67 -13.86
N ALA A 111 -0.65 9.58 -13.95
CA ALA A 111 -0.07 9.13 -15.22
C ALA A 111 -1.13 8.80 -16.29
N LYS A 112 -2.21 8.13 -15.89
CA LYS A 112 -3.33 7.77 -16.77
C LYS A 112 -4.05 8.99 -17.37
N ASN A 113 -4.02 10.12 -16.67
CA ASN A 113 -4.59 11.39 -17.12
C ASN A 113 -3.54 12.34 -17.73
N GLY A 114 -2.32 11.85 -18.00
CA GLY A 114 -1.25 12.65 -18.62
C GLY A 114 -0.66 13.72 -17.68
N ILE A 115 -0.89 13.62 -16.38
CA ILE A 115 -0.45 14.61 -15.40
C ILE A 115 0.96 14.28 -14.89
N ASP A 116 1.87 15.24 -15.10
CA ASP A 116 3.16 15.28 -14.40
C ASP A 116 2.99 16.12 -13.13
N ILE A 117 3.04 15.46 -11.96
CA ILE A 117 2.81 16.14 -10.66
C ILE A 117 3.80 17.27 -10.39
N ARG A 118 5.02 17.22 -10.94
CA ARG A 118 6.04 18.27 -10.79
C ARG A 118 5.69 19.54 -11.55
N LYS A 119 4.90 19.41 -12.61
CA LYS A 119 4.41 20.54 -13.40
C LYS A 119 3.05 21.03 -12.91
N GLN A 120 2.18 20.09 -12.53
CA GLN A 120 0.82 20.39 -12.09
C GLN A 120 0.80 21.13 -10.76
N PHE A 121 1.63 20.72 -9.80
CA PHE A 121 1.59 21.28 -8.44
C PHE A 121 2.69 22.33 -8.20
N LYS A 122 2.38 23.34 -7.40
CA LYS A 122 3.32 24.35 -6.94
C LYS A 122 4.43 23.75 -6.09
N ASN A 123 4.04 22.92 -5.12
CA ASN A 123 4.93 22.16 -4.27
C ASN A 123 4.40 20.71 -4.15
N VAL A 124 5.32 19.75 -4.10
CA VAL A 124 5.03 18.35 -3.81
C VAL A 124 5.89 17.92 -2.63
N VAL A 125 5.25 17.51 -1.54
CA VAL A 125 5.91 17.04 -0.32
C VAL A 125 5.50 15.60 -0.08
N SER A 126 6.46 14.68 0.10
CA SER A 126 6.16 13.29 0.45
C SER A 126 6.17 13.10 1.96
N ALA A 127 5.10 12.50 2.49
CA ALA A 127 4.93 12.25 3.92
C ALA A 127 4.15 10.94 4.18
N SER A 128 4.07 10.53 5.44
CA SER A 128 3.23 9.41 5.87
C SER A 128 1.74 9.76 5.77
N HIS A 129 0.86 8.75 5.77
CA HIS A 129 -0.59 8.96 5.73
C HIS A 129 -1.10 9.85 6.87
N GLY A 130 -0.65 9.60 8.10
CA GLY A 130 -1.05 10.41 9.26
C GLY A 130 -0.59 11.86 9.16
N VAL A 131 0.63 12.11 8.67
CA VAL A 131 1.13 13.49 8.43
C VAL A 131 0.31 14.17 7.35
N ASN A 132 -0.02 13.48 6.25
CA ASN A 132 -0.85 14.00 5.17
C ASN A 132 -2.28 14.34 5.65
N LEU A 133 -2.89 13.52 6.51
CA LEU A 133 -4.19 13.81 7.12
C LEU A 133 -4.15 15.11 7.92
N LEU A 134 -3.15 15.26 8.79
CA LEU A 134 -2.97 16.47 9.60
C LEU A 134 -2.64 17.70 8.74
N ALA A 135 -1.82 17.55 7.71
CA ALA A 135 -1.47 18.64 6.80
C ALA A 135 -2.71 19.17 6.06
N VAL A 136 -3.60 18.27 5.60
CA VAL A 136 -4.88 18.65 4.98
C VAL A 136 -5.82 19.29 6.01
N ALA A 137 -5.99 18.67 7.19
CA ALA A 137 -6.88 19.20 8.24
C ALA A 137 -6.47 20.60 8.70
N ASN A 138 -5.18 20.93 8.68
CA ASN A 138 -4.62 22.22 9.05
C ASN A 138 -4.34 23.14 7.84
N LYS A 139 -4.80 22.78 6.62
CA LYS A 139 -4.64 23.57 5.40
C LYS A 139 -3.19 23.91 5.04
N GLN A 140 -2.25 23.04 5.43
CA GLN A 140 -0.84 23.17 5.06
C GLN A 140 -0.58 22.74 3.63
N VAL A 141 -1.44 21.85 3.09
CA VAL A 141 -1.53 21.47 1.68
C VAL A 141 -2.98 21.56 1.22
N ASP A 142 -3.18 21.76 -0.09
CA ASP A 142 -4.50 21.90 -0.68
C ASP A 142 -5.17 20.54 -0.90
N LEU A 143 -4.37 19.51 -1.14
CA LEU A 143 -4.80 18.12 -1.24
C LEU A 143 -3.64 17.16 -0.89
N ALA A 144 -3.99 15.92 -0.52
CA ALA A 144 -3.01 14.88 -0.29
C ALA A 144 -3.52 13.49 -0.67
N THR A 145 -2.59 12.53 -0.81
CA THR A 145 -2.93 11.11 -0.90
C THR A 145 -3.15 10.52 0.49
N ASN A 146 -4.09 9.59 0.55
CA ASN A 146 -4.39 8.80 1.74
C ASN A 146 -5.03 7.45 1.37
N ASN A 147 -5.65 6.75 2.32
CA ASN A 147 -6.42 5.55 2.07
C ASN A 147 -7.63 5.44 3.01
N THR A 148 -8.52 4.49 2.74
CA THR A 148 -9.75 4.29 3.53
C THR A 148 -9.46 3.84 4.95
N GLU A 149 -8.45 3.01 5.17
CA GLU A 149 -8.08 2.46 6.48
C GLU A 149 -7.58 3.56 7.44
N ASP A 150 -6.61 4.36 6.97
CA ASP A 150 -6.07 5.47 7.77
C ASP A 150 -7.12 6.55 8.03
N LEU A 151 -7.97 6.87 7.04
CA LEU A 151 -9.04 7.85 7.22
C LEU A 151 -10.06 7.37 8.26
N GLU A 152 -10.48 6.10 8.23
CA GLU A 152 -11.39 5.51 9.22
C GLU A 152 -10.78 5.49 10.62
N THR A 153 -9.50 5.12 10.72
CA THR A 153 -8.76 5.15 11.99
C THR A 153 -8.65 6.57 12.52
N PHE A 154 -8.34 7.53 11.66
CA PHE A 154 -8.26 8.94 12.04
C PHE A 154 -9.61 9.51 12.49
N GLN A 155 -10.72 9.10 11.85
CA GLN A 155 -12.08 9.48 12.27
C GLN A 155 -12.42 9.00 13.69
N LYS A 156 -11.92 7.83 14.09
CA LYS A 156 -12.14 7.29 15.43
C LYS A 156 -11.28 7.95 16.49
N LEU A 157 -9.99 8.15 16.18
CA LEU A 157 -9.03 8.67 17.14
C LEU A 157 -9.03 10.21 17.25
N HIS A 158 -9.37 10.90 16.16
CA HIS A 158 -9.31 12.36 16.05
C HIS A 158 -10.55 12.92 15.33
N PRO A 159 -11.79 12.71 15.84
CA PRO A 159 -13.03 13.06 15.15
C PRO A 159 -13.12 14.55 14.76
N ASP A 160 -12.66 15.45 15.63
CA ASP A 160 -12.68 16.90 15.36
C ASP A 160 -11.75 17.30 14.21
N GLN A 161 -10.64 16.62 14.04
CA GLN A 161 -9.73 16.86 12.92
C GLN A 161 -10.23 16.17 11.65
N ALA A 162 -10.78 14.98 11.78
CA ALA A 162 -11.34 14.23 10.66
C ALA A 162 -12.53 14.97 10.01
N ALA A 163 -13.34 15.68 10.80
CA ALA A 163 -14.43 16.52 10.27
C ALA A 163 -13.94 17.65 9.34
N LYS A 164 -12.65 18.00 9.40
CA LYS A 164 -12.02 19.00 8.53
C LYS A 164 -11.49 18.42 7.21
N VAL A 165 -11.64 17.10 6.98
CA VAL A 165 -11.10 16.41 5.82
C VAL A 165 -12.21 15.66 5.09
N ARG A 166 -12.18 15.66 3.76
CA ARG A 166 -13.02 14.81 2.93
C ARG A 166 -12.27 14.24 1.74
N ALA A 167 -12.71 13.07 1.26
CA ALA A 167 -12.19 12.47 0.04
C ALA A 167 -12.91 13.06 -1.19
N ILE A 168 -12.15 13.26 -2.27
CA ILE A 168 -12.64 13.71 -3.58
C ILE A 168 -12.40 12.69 -4.69
N TRP A 169 -11.61 11.67 -4.43
CA TRP A 169 -11.33 10.60 -5.38
C TRP A 169 -11.04 9.30 -4.63
N LYS A 170 -11.41 8.18 -5.25
CA LYS A 170 -11.21 6.82 -4.76
C LYS A 170 -10.71 5.95 -5.91
N SER A 171 -9.68 5.16 -5.64
CA SER A 171 -9.08 4.24 -6.62
C SER A 171 -9.94 2.99 -6.87
N PRO A 172 -9.62 2.17 -7.89
CA PRO A 172 -9.96 0.75 -7.87
C PRO A 172 -9.45 0.07 -6.59
N ILE A 173 -10.04 -1.09 -6.25
CA ILE A 173 -9.68 -1.85 -5.05
C ILE A 173 -8.20 -2.27 -5.10
N ILE A 174 -7.55 -2.15 -3.94
CA ILE A 174 -6.19 -2.60 -3.68
C ILE A 174 -6.31 -3.87 -2.84
N PRO A 175 -5.63 -4.98 -3.18
CA PRO A 175 -5.60 -6.16 -2.32
C PRO A 175 -5.17 -5.82 -0.89
N ALA A 176 -5.79 -6.43 0.11
CA ALA A 176 -5.41 -6.27 1.50
C ALA A 176 -3.93 -6.62 1.70
N ASP A 177 -3.30 -5.93 2.63
CA ASP A 177 -1.84 -5.99 2.78
C ASP A 177 -1.35 -7.37 3.27
N PRO A 178 -0.19 -7.83 2.76
CA PRO A 178 0.41 -9.09 3.11
C PRO A 178 1.24 -9.03 4.39
N ILE A 179 1.41 -10.20 5.01
CA ILE A 179 2.51 -10.48 5.92
C ILE A 179 3.56 -11.30 5.16
N VAL A 180 4.79 -10.86 5.26
CA VAL A 180 5.94 -11.45 4.56
C VAL A 180 6.89 -12.02 5.59
N TRP A 181 7.43 -13.19 5.34
CA TRP A 181 8.58 -13.74 6.08
C TRP A 181 9.80 -13.89 5.20
N ARG A 182 10.96 -14.06 5.79
CA ARG A 182 12.18 -14.44 5.05
C ARG A 182 12.12 -15.90 4.62
N LYS A 183 12.53 -16.19 3.40
CA LYS A 183 12.59 -17.55 2.83
C LYS A 183 13.52 -18.48 3.60
N ASP A 184 14.57 -17.93 4.21
CA ASP A 184 15.58 -18.70 4.96
C ASP A 184 15.16 -19.07 6.41
N LEU A 185 13.95 -18.69 6.84
CA LEU A 185 13.41 -19.16 8.12
C LEU A 185 13.26 -20.68 8.12
N PRO A 186 13.65 -21.37 9.20
CA PRO A 186 13.44 -22.82 9.33
C PRO A 186 11.95 -23.18 9.19
N ASP A 187 11.65 -24.27 8.49
CA ASP A 187 10.26 -24.69 8.21
C ASP A 187 9.43 -24.88 9.48
N ALA A 188 10.04 -25.43 10.54
CA ALA A 188 9.37 -25.59 11.83
C ALA A 188 8.94 -24.23 12.45
N VAL A 189 9.71 -23.16 12.21
CA VAL A 189 9.36 -21.78 12.63
C VAL A 189 8.26 -21.23 11.74
N LYS A 190 8.39 -21.38 10.41
CA LYS A 190 7.37 -20.97 9.42
C LYS A 190 6.00 -21.58 9.73
N GLN A 191 5.96 -22.88 10.04
CA GLN A 191 4.71 -23.57 10.38
C GLN A 191 4.06 -22.95 11.64
N LYS A 192 4.82 -22.71 12.71
CA LYS A 192 4.30 -22.10 13.95
C LYS A 192 3.83 -20.66 13.74
N VAL A 193 4.59 -19.87 12.98
CA VAL A 193 4.24 -18.48 12.64
C VAL A 193 2.96 -18.46 11.82
N LYS A 194 2.86 -19.26 10.77
CA LYS A 194 1.66 -19.36 9.93
C LYS A 194 0.43 -19.81 10.72
N ALA A 195 0.58 -20.84 11.55
CA ALA A 195 -0.49 -21.33 12.42
C ALA A 195 -0.97 -20.24 13.38
N PHE A 196 -0.05 -19.44 13.97
CA PHE A 196 -0.40 -18.30 14.81
C PHE A 196 -1.27 -17.27 14.06
N PHE A 197 -0.83 -16.82 12.89
CA PHE A 197 -1.57 -15.81 12.13
C PHE A 197 -2.96 -16.31 11.73
N LEU A 198 -3.05 -17.53 11.18
CA LEU A 198 -4.33 -18.09 10.73
C LEU A 198 -5.32 -18.38 11.88
N ALA A 199 -4.83 -18.59 13.09
CA ALA A 199 -5.66 -18.83 14.26
C ALA A 199 -6.05 -17.54 14.99
N TYR A 200 -5.30 -16.45 14.85
CA TYR A 200 -5.51 -15.22 15.61
C TYR A 200 -6.83 -14.53 15.24
N GLY A 201 -7.67 -14.26 16.24
CA GLY A 201 -9.00 -13.67 16.06
C GLY A 201 -10.11 -14.66 15.63
N THR A 202 -9.76 -15.95 15.40
CA THR A 202 -10.74 -16.99 15.05
C THR A 202 -11.27 -17.71 16.30
N ASP A 203 -12.52 -18.18 16.27
CA ASP A 203 -13.12 -18.93 17.37
C ASP A 203 -12.38 -20.26 17.56
N ARG A 204 -11.81 -20.46 18.76
CA ARG A 204 -11.09 -21.67 19.15
C ARG A 204 -11.05 -21.88 20.64
N PRO A 205 -10.98 -23.14 21.14
CA PRO A 205 -10.90 -23.44 22.55
C PRO A 205 -9.69 -22.82 23.24
N GLY A 206 -9.88 -22.24 24.43
CA GLY A 206 -8.82 -21.70 25.28
C GLY A 206 -8.22 -20.36 24.83
N ALA A 207 -8.76 -19.72 23.78
CA ALA A 207 -8.35 -18.41 23.33
C ALA A 207 -9.25 -17.29 23.88
N ASP A 208 -8.66 -16.16 24.22
CA ASP A 208 -9.41 -14.92 24.45
C ASP A 208 -9.65 -14.22 23.11
N VAL A 209 -10.64 -14.77 22.35
CA VAL A 209 -10.93 -14.30 21.00
C VAL A 209 -11.47 -12.86 20.98
N ALA A 210 -12.17 -12.45 22.03
CA ALA A 210 -12.64 -11.06 22.15
C ALA A 210 -11.46 -10.09 22.20
N HIS A 211 -10.49 -10.34 23.07
CA HIS A 211 -9.28 -9.54 23.15
C HIS A 211 -8.48 -9.54 21.85
N GLU A 212 -8.33 -10.70 21.17
CA GLU A 212 -7.62 -10.78 19.90
C GLU A 212 -8.29 -9.94 18.81
N ARG A 213 -9.62 -9.98 18.73
CA ARG A 213 -10.40 -9.15 17.79
C ARG A 213 -10.29 -7.67 18.11
N ASP A 214 -10.27 -7.30 19.40
CA ASP A 214 -10.05 -5.91 19.81
C ASP A 214 -8.66 -5.40 19.43
N VAL A 215 -7.62 -6.23 19.55
CA VAL A 215 -6.28 -5.92 19.06
C VAL A 215 -6.27 -5.71 17.56
N LEU A 216 -6.90 -6.60 16.79
CA LEU A 216 -6.99 -6.47 15.32
C LEU A 216 -7.72 -5.18 14.91
N LYS A 217 -8.82 -4.85 15.55
CA LYS A 217 -9.52 -3.58 15.32
C LYS A 217 -8.66 -2.37 15.64
N GLY A 218 -7.89 -2.43 16.71
CA GLY A 218 -6.95 -1.37 17.11
C GLY A 218 -5.81 -1.14 16.10
N LEU A 219 -5.50 -2.13 15.23
CA LEU A 219 -4.52 -2.02 14.15
C LEU A 219 -5.05 -1.34 12.87
N GLY A 220 -6.32 -0.91 12.84
CA GLY A 220 -6.94 -0.29 11.67
C GLY A 220 -8.09 -1.13 11.10
N GLU A 221 -9.01 -1.58 11.98
CA GLU A 221 -10.16 -2.42 11.61
C GLU A 221 -9.77 -3.73 10.90
N TRP A 222 -8.65 -4.31 11.30
CA TRP A 222 -8.23 -5.59 10.76
C TRP A 222 -9.18 -6.71 11.20
N GLY A 223 -9.45 -7.64 10.29
CA GLY A 223 -10.09 -8.92 10.55
C GLY A 223 -9.04 -10.02 10.70
N THR A 224 -9.46 -11.26 10.49
CA THR A 224 -8.59 -12.43 10.53
C THR A 224 -7.66 -12.50 9.33
N PHE A 225 -6.67 -13.38 9.40
CA PHE A 225 -5.71 -13.58 8.32
C PHE A 225 -6.12 -14.76 7.43
N HIS A 226 -5.82 -14.64 6.14
CA HIS A 226 -6.06 -15.67 5.13
C HIS A 226 -4.75 -16.14 4.51
N VAL A 227 -4.70 -17.41 4.11
CA VAL A 227 -3.52 -17.92 3.36
C VAL A 227 -3.34 -17.11 2.10
N SER A 228 -2.11 -16.73 1.82
CA SER A 228 -1.75 -16.00 0.61
C SER A 228 -0.38 -16.45 0.09
N SER A 229 0.05 -15.84 -0.99
CA SER A 229 1.35 -16.08 -1.63
C SER A 229 1.78 -14.83 -2.41
N ASP A 230 2.96 -14.86 -3.00
CA ASP A 230 3.47 -13.79 -3.86
C ASP A 230 2.53 -13.47 -5.03
N ALA A 231 1.61 -14.39 -5.39
CA ALA A 231 0.62 -14.17 -6.43
C ALA A 231 -0.36 -13.02 -6.13
N GLN A 232 -0.63 -12.71 -4.84
CA GLN A 232 -1.45 -11.54 -4.50
C GLN A 232 -0.85 -10.21 -4.96
N LEU A 233 0.47 -10.17 -5.19
CA LEU A 233 1.18 -8.97 -5.61
C LEU A 233 1.06 -8.70 -7.13
N LEU A 234 0.61 -9.67 -7.93
CA LEU A 234 0.52 -9.57 -9.39
C LEU A 234 -0.28 -8.34 -9.87
N PRO A 235 -1.48 -8.04 -9.33
CA PRO A 235 -2.23 -6.84 -9.76
C PRO A 235 -1.46 -5.55 -9.50
N VAL A 236 -0.73 -5.47 -8.38
CA VAL A 236 0.04 -4.27 -8.02
C VAL A 236 1.33 -4.17 -8.86
N ARG A 237 1.97 -5.30 -9.18
CA ARG A 237 3.08 -5.36 -10.14
C ARG A 237 2.64 -4.87 -11.54
N GLN A 238 1.44 -5.26 -11.96
CA GLN A 238 0.88 -4.81 -13.23
C GLN A 238 0.66 -3.29 -13.23
N VAL A 239 0.09 -2.70 -12.18
CA VAL A 239 -0.06 -1.25 -12.04
C VAL A 239 1.30 -0.54 -12.08
N ALA A 240 2.31 -1.10 -11.40
CA ALA A 240 3.66 -0.55 -11.44
C ALA A 240 4.25 -0.55 -12.86
N ALA A 241 4.07 -1.63 -13.60
CA ALA A 241 4.53 -1.74 -14.99
C ALA A 241 3.77 -0.79 -15.93
N PHE A 242 2.46 -0.65 -15.81
CA PHE A 242 1.68 0.33 -16.57
C PHE A 242 2.11 1.78 -16.28
N ARG A 243 2.35 2.11 -15.02
CA ARG A 243 2.89 3.42 -14.65
C ARG A 243 4.27 3.66 -15.27
N GLU A 244 5.17 2.66 -15.19
CA GLU A 244 6.50 2.72 -15.79
C GLU A 244 6.41 2.93 -17.30
N ARG A 245 5.50 2.22 -17.98
CA ARG A 245 5.24 2.37 -19.41
C ARG A 245 4.85 3.79 -19.78
N LEU A 246 3.83 4.35 -19.13
CA LEU A 246 3.37 5.72 -19.38
C LEU A 246 4.43 6.77 -19.10
N THR A 247 5.20 6.62 -18.01
CA THR A 247 6.30 7.53 -17.68
C THR A 247 7.42 7.44 -18.71
N THR A 248 7.73 6.26 -19.21
CA THR A 248 8.75 6.07 -20.27
C THR A 248 8.29 6.68 -21.59
N GLU A 249 7.04 6.46 -21.98
CA GLU A 249 6.42 6.98 -23.20
C GLU A 249 6.47 8.53 -23.22
N ASN A 250 6.16 9.16 -22.09
CA ASN A 250 6.12 10.61 -21.94
C ASN A 250 7.46 11.26 -21.56
N ASN A 251 8.54 10.47 -21.42
CA ASN A 251 9.84 11.00 -21.03
C ASN A 251 10.54 11.68 -22.20
N ALA A 252 10.60 13.01 -22.17
CA ALA A 252 11.27 13.82 -23.21
C ALA A 252 12.80 13.72 -23.20
N ASN A 253 13.42 13.18 -22.13
CA ASN A 253 14.87 13.09 -21.98
C ASN A 253 15.46 11.80 -22.58
N LEU A 254 14.61 10.84 -23.00
CA LEU A 254 15.03 9.61 -23.65
C LEU A 254 15.05 9.79 -25.16
N SER A 255 16.08 9.27 -25.82
CA SER A 255 16.12 9.13 -27.27
C SER A 255 15.01 8.18 -27.75
N ALA A 256 14.68 8.23 -29.03
CA ALA A 256 13.66 7.36 -29.65
C ALA A 256 14.02 5.88 -29.47
N ASP A 257 15.29 5.51 -29.69
CA ASP A 257 15.77 4.13 -29.57
C ASP A 257 15.76 3.62 -28.12
N GLU A 258 16.19 4.44 -27.16
CA GLU A 258 16.14 4.11 -25.73
C GLU A 258 14.68 3.92 -25.26
N LYS A 259 13.79 4.80 -25.70
CA LYS A 259 12.37 4.72 -25.41
C LYS A 259 11.77 3.44 -25.98
N ALA A 260 12.02 3.13 -27.26
CA ALA A 260 11.53 1.93 -27.90
C ALA A 260 11.99 0.65 -27.18
N ARG A 261 13.28 0.55 -26.85
CA ARG A 261 13.83 -0.58 -26.11
C ARG A 261 13.16 -0.75 -24.74
N LYS A 262 13.05 0.32 -23.94
CA LYS A 262 12.43 0.27 -22.61
C LYS A 262 10.94 -0.11 -22.71
N LEU A 263 10.21 0.42 -23.66
CA LEU A 263 8.80 0.06 -23.88
C LEU A 263 8.67 -1.41 -24.25
N GLN A 264 9.55 -1.96 -25.07
CA GLN A 264 9.55 -3.38 -25.42
C GLN A 264 9.81 -4.28 -24.19
N GLU A 265 10.75 -3.90 -23.32
CA GLU A 265 11.04 -4.62 -22.07
C GLU A 265 9.82 -4.61 -21.13
N ILE A 266 9.17 -3.45 -20.98
CA ILE A 266 7.97 -3.30 -20.13
C ILE A 266 6.78 -4.07 -20.71
N ASP A 267 6.56 -4.02 -22.01
CA ASP A 267 5.46 -4.75 -22.68
C ASP A 267 5.67 -6.28 -22.58
N ALA A 268 6.91 -6.76 -22.63
CA ALA A 268 7.24 -8.16 -22.38
C ALA A 268 6.92 -8.55 -20.91
N LYS A 269 7.27 -7.70 -19.94
CA LYS A 269 6.96 -7.88 -18.52
C LYS A 269 5.45 -7.93 -18.28
N LEU A 270 4.67 -7.03 -18.91
CA LEU A 270 3.21 -7.00 -18.81
C LEU A 270 2.59 -8.30 -19.33
N LYS A 271 3.04 -8.83 -20.47
CA LYS A 271 2.57 -10.12 -21.00
C LYS A 271 2.82 -11.29 -20.03
N VAL A 272 3.96 -11.31 -19.35
CA VAL A 272 4.25 -12.33 -18.34
C VAL A 272 3.30 -12.19 -17.15
N LEU A 273 3.09 -10.98 -16.64
CA LEU A 273 2.18 -10.72 -15.53
C LEU A 273 0.75 -11.12 -15.85
N ASP A 274 0.26 -10.80 -17.07
CA ASP A 274 -1.07 -11.20 -17.54
C ASP A 274 -1.22 -12.72 -17.56
N ALA A 275 -0.22 -13.44 -18.09
CA ALA A 275 -0.23 -14.91 -18.13
C ALA A 275 -0.19 -15.53 -16.72
N GLU A 276 0.55 -14.95 -15.77
CA GLU A 276 0.57 -15.39 -14.38
C GLU A 276 -0.76 -15.14 -13.67
N MET A 277 -1.38 -13.99 -13.89
CA MET A 277 -2.70 -13.67 -13.33
C MET A 277 -3.80 -14.62 -13.84
N GLU A 278 -3.78 -14.98 -15.12
CA GLU A 278 -4.73 -15.96 -15.65
C GLU A 278 -4.56 -17.36 -15.02
N LYS A 279 -3.33 -17.80 -14.77
CA LYS A 279 -3.08 -19.08 -14.07
C LYS A 279 -3.66 -19.07 -12.66
N VAL A 280 -3.56 -17.94 -11.93
CA VAL A 280 -4.10 -17.81 -10.57
C VAL A 280 -5.63 -17.87 -10.58
N LYS A 281 -6.30 -17.21 -11.55
CA LYS A 281 -7.76 -17.27 -11.70
C LYS A 281 -8.29 -18.70 -11.99
N ILE A 282 -7.54 -19.50 -12.74
CA ILE A 282 -7.93 -20.89 -13.05
C ILE A 282 -7.73 -21.80 -11.84
N ALA A 283 -6.81 -21.47 -10.93
CA ALA A 283 -6.48 -22.28 -9.75
C ALA A 283 -7.32 -21.93 -8.51
N SER A 284 -8.09 -20.83 -8.53
CA SER A 284 -8.99 -20.35 -7.46
C SER A 284 -10.43 -20.81 -7.68
#